data_d9a107d905921c7e886c35d5b097bcb5
#
_entry.id   d9a107d905921c7e886c35d5b097bcb5
#
_cell.length_a   1.000
_cell.length_b   1.000
_cell.length_c   1.000
_cell.angle_alpha   90.00
_cell.angle_beta   90.00
_cell.angle_gamma   90.00
#
_symmetry.space_group_name_H-M   'P 1'
#
loop_
_entity.id
_entity.type
_entity.pdbx_description
1 polymer ?
#
loop_
_entity_poly.entity_id
_entity_poly.type
_entity_poly.pdbx_seq_one_letter_code
_entity_poly.pdbx_strand_id
1 'polypeptide(L)'
;MTPQQNIQLARRWFEEIWDQRRFETIYELSLPESISHMEHGKVTSREDFLTFQAMFLKAFPDLRGIIEDTIAEGENVVVRWFFSATHGGDALGCRATGKTVKMRGMTWLRFRDGKLVESWYCWNLGALMQYLTNEASSDGSCCR
;
A
#
# COMPACT_ATOMS: atom_id res chain seq x y z
N MET A 1 -4.50 -23.69 3.66
CA MET A 1 -3.59 -22.74 4.34
C MET A 1 -4.18 -22.34 5.67
N THR A 2 -3.37 -22.32 6.70
CA THR A 2 -3.80 -21.86 8.02
C THR A 2 -3.85 -20.34 8.07
N PRO A 3 -4.60 -19.75 9.03
CA PRO A 3 -4.55 -18.30 9.23
C PRO A 3 -3.13 -17.78 9.45
N GLN A 4 -2.28 -18.49 10.20
CA GLN A 4 -0.87 -18.09 10.40
C GLN A 4 -0.08 -18.10 9.12
N GLN A 5 -0.29 -19.06 8.25
CA GLN A 5 0.36 -19.10 6.93
C GLN A 5 -0.09 -17.91 6.08
N ASN A 6 -1.38 -17.57 6.13
CA ASN A 6 -1.88 -16.40 5.40
C ASN A 6 -1.33 -15.09 5.96
N ILE A 7 -1.12 -14.98 7.27
CA ILE A 7 -0.44 -13.83 7.88
C ILE A 7 0.98 -13.68 7.33
N GLN A 8 1.72 -14.79 7.19
CA GLN A 8 3.07 -14.73 6.62
C GLN A 8 3.05 -14.23 5.17
N LEU A 9 2.08 -14.67 4.38
CA LEU A 9 1.91 -14.17 3.02
C LEU A 9 1.59 -12.67 3.00
N ALA A 10 0.71 -12.23 3.90
CA ALA A 10 0.36 -10.82 4.02
C ALA A 10 1.59 -9.97 4.42
N ARG A 11 2.42 -10.46 5.33
CA ARG A 11 3.67 -9.78 5.70
C ARG A 11 4.63 -9.68 4.52
N ARG A 12 4.80 -10.76 3.77
CA ARG A 12 5.63 -10.73 2.56
C ARG A 12 5.09 -9.68 1.57
N TRP A 13 3.77 -9.62 1.39
CA TRP A 13 3.15 -8.65 0.49
C TRP A 13 3.57 -7.22 0.83
N PHE A 14 3.48 -6.83 2.10
CA PHE A 14 3.82 -5.46 2.51
C PHE A 14 5.33 -5.22 2.57
N GLU A 15 6.07 -6.13 3.19
CA GLU A 15 7.50 -5.94 3.42
C GLU A 15 8.30 -6.02 2.12
N GLU A 16 8.00 -6.99 1.25
CA GLU A 16 8.75 -7.17 0.02
C GLU A 16 8.38 -6.14 -1.05
N ILE A 17 7.08 -5.84 -1.19
CA ILE A 17 6.63 -4.91 -2.23
C ILE A 17 7.02 -3.47 -1.91
N TRP A 18 6.80 -3.05 -0.67
CA TRP A 18 6.94 -1.64 -0.32
C TRP A 18 8.30 -1.29 0.29
N ASP A 19 8.81 -2.06 1.25
CA ASP A 19 10.11 -1.80 1.86
C ASP A 19 11.27 -2.26 0.97
N GLN A 20 11.19 -3.48 0.47
CA GLN A 20 12.25 -4.05 -0.39
C GLN A 20 12.10 -3.69 -1.85
N ARG A 21 11.00 -3.07 -2.23
CA ARG A 21 10.68 -2.60 -3.60
C ARG A 21 10.71 -3.72 -4.62
N ARG A 22 10.34 -4.93 -4.19
CA ARG A 22 10.41 -6.13 -4.99
C ARG A 22 9.07 -6.35 -5.69
N PHE A 23 8.93 -5.83 -6.91
CA PHE A 23 7.67 -5.94 -7.67
C PHE A 23 7.36 -7.40 -8.04
N GLU A 24 8.36 -8.26 -8.15
CA GLU A 24 8.19 -9.68 -8.48
C GLU A 24 7.27 -10.39 -7.48
N THR A 25 7.25 -9.94 -6.24
CA THR A 25 6.38 -10.51 -5.20
C THR A 25 4.91 -10.38 -5.58
N ILE A 26 4.54 -9.32 -6.30
CA ILE A 26 3.16 -9.16 -6.79
C ILE A 26 2.78 -10.33 -7.69
N TYR A 27 3.67 -10.70 -8.60
CA TYR A 27 3.43 -11.87 -9.48
C TYR A 27 3.48 -13.19 -8.72
N GLU A 28 4.39 -13.32 -7.76
CA GLU A 28 4.55 -14.56 -7.00
C GLU A 28 3.37 -14.85 -6.09
N LEU A 29 2.81 -13.83 -5.45
CA LEU A 29 1.81 -13.99 -4.41
C LEU A 29 0.38 -13.72 -4.85
N SER A 30 0.13 -13.28 -6.09
CA SER A 30 -1.22 -13.01 -6.56
C SER A 30 -1.56 -13.80 -7.82
N LEU A 31 -2.85 -14.02 -8.03
CA LEU A 31 -3.35 -14.60 -9.28
C LEU A 31 -3.43 -13.53 -10.36
N PRO A 32 -3.31 -13.91 -11.65
CA PRO A 32 -3.44 -12.93 -12.75
C PRO A 32 -4.75 -12.17 -12.73
N GLU A 33 -5.84 -12.81 -12.29
CA GLU A 33 -7.18 -12.21 -12.21
C GLU A 33 -7.45 -11.51 -10.88
N SER A 34 -6.46 -11.38 -9.99
CA SER A 34 -6.65 -10.72 -8.70
C SER A 34 -7.05 -9.27 -8.90
N ILE A 35 -7.89 -8.76 -7.99
CA ILE A 35 -8.36 -7.38 -8.02
C ILE A 35 -8.12 -6.72 -6.67
N SER A 36 -7.90 -5.41 -6.72
CA SER A 36 -7.73 -4.58 -5.53
C SER A 36 -8.77 -3.46 -5.55
N HIS A 37 -9.45 -3.30 -4.44
CA HIS A 37 -10.38 -2.18 -4.24
C HIS A 37 -9.60 -1.06 -3.55
N MET A 38 -9.28 -0.02 -4.31
CA MET A 38 -8.52 1.11 -3.80
C MET A 38 -9.41 1.97 -2.91
N GLU A 39 -8.79 2.78 -2.06
CA GLU A 39 -9.49 3.50 -1.01
C GLU A 39 -10.57 4.48 -1.52
N HIS A 40 -10.46 4.94 -2.77
CA HIS A 40 -11.43 5.85 -3.38
C HIS A 40 -12.49 5.12 -4.23
N GLY A 41 -12.58 3.78 -4.09
CA GLY A 41 -13.59 2.97 -4.75
C GLY A 41 -13.19 2.42 -6.11
N LYS A 42 -12.03 2.77 -6.64
CA LYS A 42 -11.55 2.24 -7.91
C LYS A 42 -11.14 0.77 -7.76
N VAL A 43 -11.61 -0.07 -8.67
CA VAL A 43 -11.18 -1.47 -8.77
C VAL A 43 -9.98 -1.54 -9.70
N THR A 44 -8.92 -2.18 -9.24
CA THR A 44 -7.62 -2.19 -9.90
C THR A 44 -7.21 -3.63 -10.19
N SER A 45 -6.81 -3.90 -11.44
CA SER A 45 -6.25 -5.18 -11.84
C SER A 45 -4.83 -5.36 -11.28
N ARG A 46 -4.28 -6.58 -11.38
CA ARG A 46 -2.90 -6.83 -10.98
C ARG A 46 -1.91 -5.92 -11.74
N GLU A 47 -2.12 -5.76 -13.04
CA GLU A 47 -1.23 -4.93 -13.86
C GLU A 47 -1.32 -3.45 -13.49
N ASP A 48 -2.53 -2.95 -13.21
CA ASP A 48 -2.70 -1.57 -12.74
C ASP A 48 -2.12 -1.37 -11.35
N PHE A 49 -2.17 -2.39 -10.49
CA PHE A 49 -1.52 -2.34 -9.18
C PHE A 49 0.00 -2.22 -9.31
N LEU A 50 0.60 -2.95 -10.25
CA LEU A 50 2.03 -2.84 -10.55
C LEU A 50 2.40 -1.42 -10.97
N THR A 51 1.59 -0.81 -11.83
CA THR A 51 1.79 0.56 -12.27
C THR A 51 1.67 1.53 -11.09
N PHE A 52 0.69 1.32 -10.23
CA PHE A 52 0.50 2.13 -9.01
C PHE A 52 1.70 2.01 -8.09
N GLN A 53 2.19 0.79 -7.83
CA GLN A 53 3.35 0.54 -6.99
C GLN A 53 4.58 1.30 -7.51
N ALA A 54 4.86 1.18 -8.81
CA ALA A 54 6.01 1.85 -9.41
C ALA A 54 5.91 3.38 -9.29
N MET A 55 4.73 3.92 -9.54
CA MET A 55 4.48 5.36 -9.44
C MET A 55 4.62 5.86 -7.99
N PHE A 56 4.07 5.11 -7.05
CA PHE A 56 4.09 5.48 -5.64
C PHE A 56 5.52 5.46 -5.09
N LEU A 57 6.31 4.44 -5.45
CA LEU A 57 7.70 4.34 -5.03
C LEU A 57 8.57 5.41 -5.70
N LYS A 58 8.21 5.85 -6.91
CA LYS A 58 8.89 6.97 -7.56
C LYS A 58 8.62 8.29 -6.81
N ALA A 59 7.38 8.48 -6.36
CA ALA A 59 7.01 9.66 -5.57
C ALA A 59 7.71 9.67 -4.21
N PHE A 60 7.89 8.50 -3.61
CA PHE A 60 8.41 8.32 -2.26
C PHE A 60 9.61 7.36 -2.27
N PRO A 61 10.80 7.83 -2.76
CA PRO A 61 11.95 6.93 -2.92
C PRO A 61 12.47 6.35 -1.59
N ASP A 62 12.22 7.03 -0.48
CA ASP A 62 12.66 6.60 0.85
C ASP A 62 11.54 5.96 1.68
N LEU A 63 10.47 5.49 1.03
CA LEU A 63 9.32 4.91 1.72
C LEU A 63 9.75 3.79 2.67
N ARG A 64 9.29 3.90 3.92
CA ARG A 64 9.50 2.91 4.97
C ARG A 64 8.17 2.61 5.63
N GLY A 65 7.93 1.32 5.86
CA GLY A 65 6.68 0.91 6.48
C GLY A 65 6.87 -0.14 7.55
N ILE A 66 5.94 -0.15 8.48
CA ILE A 66 5.84 -1.20 9.50
C ILE A 66 4.42 -1.73 9.51
N ILE A 67 4.30 -3.02 9.81
CA ILE A 67 3.03 -3.65 10.11
C ILE A 67 2.84 -3.53 11.61
N GLU A 68 1.80 -2.81 12.01
CA GLU A 68 1.51 -2.59 13.43
C GLU A 68 0.79 -3.78 14.04
N ASP A 69 -0.11 -4.42 13.28
CA ASP A 69 -0.87 -5.56 13.77
C ASP A 69 -1.52 -6.31 12.61
N THR A 70 -1.88 -7.57 12.84
CA THR A 70 -2.58 -8.41 11.89
C THR A 70 -3.64 -9.23 12.59
N ILE A 71 -4.77 -9.43 11.88
CA ILE A 71 -5.85 -10.31 12.32
C ILE A 71 -6.19 -11.21 11.14
N ALA A 72 -6.35 -12.52 11.39
CA ALA A 72 -6.67 -13.47 10.35
C ALA A 72 -7.80 -14.40 10.76
N GLU A 73 -8.70 -14.65 9.81
CA GLU A 73 -9.77 -15.63 9.96
C GLU A 73 -10.06 -16.24 8.59
N GLY A 74 -10.05 -17.56 8.51
CA GLY A 74 -10.26 -18.26 7.25
C GLY A 74 -9.23 -17.84 6.21
N GLU A 75 -9.69 -17.42 5.05
CA GLU A 75 -8.85 -16.93 3.95
C GLU A 75 -8.45 -15.48 4.09
N ASN A 76 -8.93 -14.79 5.11
CA ASN A 76 -8.81 -13.33 5.21
C ASN A 76 -7.76 -12.92 6.21
N VAL A 77 -6.98 -11.88 5.86
CA VAL A 77 -6.01 -11.23 6.75
C VAL A 77 -6.23 -9.73 6.68
N VAL A 78 -6.39 -9.09 7.83
CA VAL A 78 -6.39 -7.63 7.91
C VAL A 78 -5.05 -7.19 8.46
N VAL A 79 -4.41 -6.24 7.78
CA VAL A 79 -3.12 -5.67 8.16
C VAL A 79 -3.32 -4.21 8.49
N ARG A 80 -2.91 -3.80 9.70
CA ARG A 80 -2.83 -2.39 10.06
C ARG A 80 -1.39 -1.95 9.89
N TRP A 81 -1.18 -0.90 9.07
CA TRP A 81 0.15 -0.47 8.67
C TRP A 81 0.37 1.02 8.90
N PHE A 82 1.66 1.37 9.01
CA PHE A 82 2.12 2.75 9.07
C PHE A 82 3.30 2.92 8.12
N PHE A 83 3.26 3.95 7.28
CA PHE A 83 4.34 4.30 6.37
C PHE A 83 4.78 5.74 6.61
N SER A 84 6.07 5.98 6.40
CA SER A 84 6.64 7.32 6.40
C SER A 84 7.53 7.49 5.18
N ALA A 85 7.60 8.71 4.67
CA ALA A 85 8.38 8.99 3.46
C ALA A 85 8.61 10.48 3.30
N THR A 86 9.52 10.81 2.37
CA THR A 86 9.69 12.16 1.86
C THR A 86 9.22 12.19 0.41
N HIS A 87 8.40 13.18 0.03
CA HIS A 87 7.94 13.37 -1.34
C HIS A 87 9.09 13.90 -2.19
N GLY A 88 9.96 13.00 -2.65
CA GLY A 88 11.20 13.33 -3.35
C GLY A 88 11.18 13.07 -4.85
N GLY A 89 10.09 12.55 -5.42
CA GLY A 89 9.97 12.25 -6.84
C GLY A 89 8.76 12.92 -7.48
N ASP A 90 8.89 13.26 -8.75
CA ASP A 90 7.82 13.88 -9.55
C ASP A 90 6.86 12.78 -10.01
N ALA A 91 5.81 12.55 -9.24
CA ALA A 91 4.79 11.57 -9.54
C ALA A 91 3.49 11.98 -8.85
N LEU A 92 2.44 11.19 -9.01
CA LEU A 92 1.12 11.47 -8.43
C LEU A 92 0.51 12.80 -8.93
N GLY A 93 0.89 13.22 -10.15
CA GLY A 93 0.35 14.44 -10.75
C GLY A 93 0.92 15.74 -10.21
N CYS A 94 1.99 15.69 -9.42
CA CYS A 94 2.63 16.90 -8.89
C CYS A 94 4.14 16.72 -8.82
N ARG A 95 4.84 17.84 -8.75
CA ARG A 95 6.29 17.86 -8.58
C ARG A 95 6.65 17.48 -7.15
N ALA A 96 7.88 16.97 -6.98
CA ALA A 96 8.43 16.68 -5.67
C ALA A 96 8.38 17.95 -4.79
N THR A 97 7.75 17.82 -3.62
CA THR A 97 7.59 18.93 -2.69
C THR A 97 8.64 18.93 -1.58
N GLY A 98 9.37 17.83 -1.40
CA GLY A 98 10.29 17.66 -0.29
C GLY A 98 9.60 17.48 1.07
N LYS A 99 8.29 17.42 1.11
CA LYS A 99 7.53 17.28 2.35
C LYS A 99 7.66 15.88 2.92
N THR A 100 7.78 15.79 4.25
CA THR A 100 7.71 14.52 4.98
C THR A 100 6.26 14.16 5.17
N VAL A 101 5.92 12.90 4.86
CA VAL A 101 4.54 12.40 4.98
C VAL A 101 4.50 11.19 5.90
N LYS A 102 3.38 11.04 6.59
CA LYS A 102 3.06 9.86 7.41
C LYS A 102 1.69 9.37 6.98
N MET A 103 1.60 8.05 6.77
CA MET A 103 0.38 7.43 6.25
C MET A 103 0.03 6.24 7.12
N ARG A 104 -1.23 6.16 7.52
CA ARG A 104 -1.76 5.02 8.27
C ARG A 104 -2.96 4.46 7.55
N GLY A 105 -3.11 3.16 7.62
CA GLY A 105 -4.27 2.53 7.02
C GLY A 105 -4.39 1.08 7.39
N MET A 106 -5.39 0.46 6.81
CA MET A 106 -5.64 -0.97 6.93
C MET A 106 -5.90 -1.54 5.54
N THR A 107 -5.46 -2.78 5.36
CA THR A 107 -5.70 -3.50 4.12
C THR A 107 -6.26 -4.87 4.48
N TRP A 108 -7.35 -5.23 3.82
CA TRP A 108 -7.95 -6.56 3.93
C TRP A 108 -7.49 -7.35 2.73
N LEU A 109 -6.83 -8.49 2.97
CA LEU A 109 -6.31 -9.38 1.95
C LEU A 109 -7.03 -10.71 2.04
N ARG A 110 -7.50 -11.21 0.89
CA ARG A 110 -8.08 -12.55 0.81
C ARG A 110 -7.18 -13.43 -0.03
N PHE A 111 -6.71 -14.51 0.60
CA PHE A 111 -5.85 -15.51 -0.05
C PHE A 111 -6.64 -16.78 -0.31
N ARG A 112 -6.30 -17.45 -1.41
CA ARG A 112 -6.81 -18.78 -1.72
C ARG A 112 -5.66 -19.63 -2.20
N ASP A 113 -5.44 -20.75 -1.51
CA ASP A 113 -4.36 -21.70 -1.83
C ASP A 113 -3.00 -21.00 -1.97
N GLY A 114 -2.71 -20.08 -1.06
CA GLY A 114 -1.43 -19.37 -1.03
C GLY A 114 -1.30 -18.22 -1.99
N LYS A 115 -2.39 -17.81 -2.67
CA LYS A 115 -2.36 -16.71 -3.63
C LYS A 115 -3.39 -15.66 -3.27
N LEU A 116 -3.00 -14.39 -3.40
CA LEU A 116 -3.91 -13.26 -3.23
C LEU A 116 -4.92 -13.25 -4.36
N VAL A 117 -6.21 -13.19 -4.02
CA VAL A 117 -7.29 -13.13 -5.02
C VAL A 117 -8.00 -11.78 -5.01
N GLU A 118 -8.07 -11.14 -3.86
CA GLU A 118 -8.79 -9.87 -3.72
C GLU A 118 -8.27 -9.10 -2.52
N SER A 119 -8.25 -7.76 -2.61
CA SER A 119 -7.82 -6.92 -1.50
C SER A 119 -8.61 -5.63 -1.45
N TRP A 120 -8.71 -5.05 -0.26
CA TRP A 120 -9.40 -3.78 -0.01
C TRP A 120 -8.46 -2.88 0.78
N TYR A 121 -8.24 -1.66 0.28
CA TYR A 121 -7.36 -0.67 0.90
C TYR A 121 -8.21 0.43 1.53
N CYS A 122 -7.92 0.74 2.78
CA CYS A 122 -8.59 1.79 3.52
C CYS A 122 -7.55 2.72 4.15
N TRP A 123 -7.35 3.89 3.54
CA TRP A 123 -6.47 4.96 4.02
C TRP A 123 -6.88 6.26 3.35
N ASN A 124 -6.28 7.37 3.72
CA ASN A 124 -6.74 8.67 3.24
C ASN A 124 -5.79 9.26 2.18
N LEU A 125 -5.91 8.76 0.94
CA LEU A 125 -5.15 9.30 -0.20
C LEU A 125 -5.51 10.77 -0.44
N GLY A 126 -6.77 11.14 -0.26
CA GLY A 126 -7.22 12.52 -0.45
C GLY A 126 -6.51 13.50 0.47
N ALA A 127 -6.35 13.13 1.75
CA ALA A 127 -5.60 13.94 2.70
C ALA A 127 -4.12 14.06 2.32
N LEU A 128 -3.52 12.96 1.85
CA LEU A 128 -2.15 12.99 1.35
C LEU A 128 -2.01 13.98 0.20
N MET A 129 -2.87 13.87 -0.80
CA MET A 129 -2.81 14.75 -1.97
C MET A 129 -3.04 16.21 -1.61
N GLN A 130 -3.99 16.46 -0.71
CA GLN A 130 -4.25 17.83 -0.24
C GLN A 130 -3.02 18.40 0.48
N TYR A 131 -2.38 17.61 1.33
CA TYR A 131 -1.16 18.04 2.02
C TYR A 131 -0.02 18.33 1.04
N LEU A 132 0.17 17.48 0.03
CA LEU A 132 1.25 17.66 -0.95
C LEU A 132 1.03 18.89 -1.83
N THR A 133 -0.22 19.24 -2.13
CA THR A 133 -0.54 20.35 -3.03
C THR A 133 -0.88 21.63 -2.30
N ASN A 134 -0.99 21.63 -0.98
CA ASN A 134 -1.34 22.79 -0.16
C ASN A 134 -0.09 23.44 0.39
N GLU A 135 0.29 24.62 -0.18
CA GLU A 135 1.48 25.36 0.23
C GLU A 135 1.38 25.94 1.64
N ALA A 136 0.18 26.20 2.13
CA ALA A 136 -0.05 26.76 3.46
C ALA A 136 0.15 25.73 4.58
N SER A 137 0.19 24.43 4.26
CA SER A 137 0.34 23.38 5.26
C SER A 137 1.80 23.23 5.66
N SER A 138 2.07 23.27 6.96
CA SER A 138 3.39 22.96 7.51
C SER A 138 3.37 21.66 8.33
N ASP A 139 2.24 20.99 8.41
CA ASP A 139 2.06 19.78 9.17
C ASP A 139 2.58 18.58 8.39
N GLY A 140 3.44 17.78 9.00
CA GLY A 140 4.00 16.58 8.38
C GLY A 140 3.06 15.38 8.33
N SER A 141 1.82 15.51 8.78
CA SER A 141 0.85 14.40 8.82
C SER A 141 -0.26 14.61 7.81
N CYS A 142 -0.48 13.62 6.94
CA CYS A 142 -1.59 13.61 5.99
C CYS A 142 -2.79 12.79 6.48
N CYS A 143 -2.65 12.07 7.59
CA CYS A 143 -3.68 11.19 8.16
C CYS A 143 -4.14 11.77 9.48
N ARG A 144 -5.06 12.69 9.41
CA ARG A 144 -5.62 13.34 10.59
C ARG A 144 -6.95 12.73 10.99
#